data_6e93ad24760430eca2609f341fdc1576
#
_entry.id   6e93ad24760430eca2609f341fdc1576
#
_cell.length_a   1.000
_cell.length_b   1.000
_cell.length_c   1.000
_cell.angle_alpha   90.00
_cell.angle_beta   90.00
_cell.angle_gamma   90.00
#
_symmetry.space_group_name_H-M   'P 1'
#
loop_
_entity.id
_entity.type
_entity.pdbx_description
1 polymer ?
#
loop_
_entity_poly.entity_id
_entity_poly.type
_entity_poly.pdbx_seq_one_letter_code
_entity_poly.pdbx_strand_id
1 'polypeptide(L)'
;MRSCCLSTMDVAHILQRQKPHAMAAIHGLDSYQTISGHVFFYDTCAGTLVTATISGLPKTDTNIFAIHIHSGENCQSPDGHFDTDHCSHPNHTGDLPPLFSNNGCAWSAVVTARFRTCDTIGKTVIIHLRSDNFTTQPSGNSREMIGCGEIRSV
;
A
#
# COMPACT_ATOMS: atom_id res chain seq x y z
N MET A 1 -17.88 -10.55 21.79
CA MET A 1 -16.46 -10.32 21.39
C MET A 1 -16.20 -8.84 21.52
N ARG A 2 -15.15 -8.42 22.25
CA ARG A 2 -14.76 -7.00 22.26
C ARG A 2 -14.16 -6.69 20.88
N SER A 3 -14.68 -5.67 20.20
CA SER A 3 -14.07 -5.14 18.98
C SER A 3 -12.67 -4.67 19.35
N CYS A 4 -11.64 -5.21 18.71
CA CYS A 4 -10.28 -4.70 18.88
C CYS A 4 -10.15 -3.43 18.02
N CYS A 5 -10.04 -2.28 18.66
CA CYS A 5 -9.81 -1.02 18.01
C CYS A 5 -8.46 -0.49 18.49
N LEU A 6 -7.54 -0.23 17.56
CA LEU A 6 -6.22 0.32 17.90
C LEU A 6 -6.33 1.83 18.14
N SER A 7 -5.77 2.28 19.26
CA SER A 7 -5.55 3.69 19.52
C SER A 7 -4.25 4.18 18.87
N THR A 8 -4.06 5.50 18.83
CA THR A 8 -2.78 6.10 18.41
C THR A 8 -1.60 5.60 19.23
N MET A 9 -1.81 5.36 20.53
CA MET A 9 -0.76 4.85 21.42
C MET A 9 -0.41 3.39 21.12
N ASP A 10 -1.39 2.56 20.73
CA ASP A 10 -1.14 1.18 20.31
C ASP A 10 -0.32 1.16 19.03
N VAL A 11 -0.67 1.98 18.04
CA VAL A 11 0.10 2.12 16.79
C VAL A 11 1.52 2.59 17.07
N ALA A 12 1.70 3.62 17.91
CA ALA A 12 3.03 4.10 18.29
C ALA A 12 3.86 3.01 18.98
N HIS A 13 3.24 2.23 19.88
CA HIS A 13 3.91 1.11 20.55
C HIS A 13 4.34 0.01 19.55
N ILE A 14 3.46 -0.35 18.60
CA ILE A 14 3.78 -1.32 17.53
C ILE A 14 5.00 -0.85 16.77
N LEU A 15 4.98 0.38 16.25
CA LEU A 15 6.07 0.92 15.43
C LEU A 15 7.40 1.06 16.17
N GLN A 16 7.38 1.25 17.50
CA GLN A 16 8.60 1.36 18.31
C GLN A 16 9.17 0.02 18.77
N ARG A 17 8.36 -1.00 18.92
CA ARG A 17 8.71 -2.21 19.66
C ARG A 17 8.60 -3.51 18.86
N GLN A 18 7.80 -3.52 17.80
CA GLN A 18 7.60 -4.72 17.00
C GLN A 18 8.40 -4.67 15.69
N LYS A 19 8.89 -5.81 15.26
CA LYS A 19 9.38 -5.97 13.89
C LYS A 19 8.20 -6.17 12.96
N PRO A 20 8.25 -5.67 11.71
CA PRO A 20 7.23 -5.99 10.72
C PRO A 20 7.26 -7.50 10.40
N HIS A 21 6.11 -8.04 10.02
CA HIS A 21 5.98 -9.43 9.59
C HIS A 21 6.29 -9.60 8.10
N ALA A 22 6.06 -8.53 7.32
CA ALA A 22 6.45 -8.45 5.92
C ALA A 22 6.80 -7.01 5.53
N MET A 23 7.52 -6.87 4.41
CA MET A 23 7.87 -5.58 3.85
C MET A 23 7.93 -5.64 2.33
N ALA A 24 7.73 -4.46 1.70
CA ALA A 24 8.06 -4.21 0.30
C ALA A 24 9.04 -3.02 0.23
N ALA A 25 10.21 -3.25 -0.38
CA ALA A 25 11.13 -2.17 -0.74
C ALA A 25 10.66 -1.57 -2.07
N ILE A 26 10.23 -0.32 -2.03
CA ILE A 26 9.69 0.38 -3.19
C ILE A 26 10.83 1.01 -3.98
N HIS A 27 10.80 0.82 -5.29
CA HIS A 27 11.68 1.48 -6.26
C HIS A 27 10.85 2.07 -7.40
N GLY A 28 11.38 3.10 -8.02
CA GLY A 28 10.75 3.77 -9.14
C GLY A 28 10.78 2.94 -10.41
N LEU A 29 9.74 3.07 -11.21
CA LEU A 29 9.60 2.43 -12.53
C LEU A 29 9.88 3.44 -13.64
N ASP A 30 10.35 2.96 -14.77
CA ASP A 30 10.57 3.73 -16.01
C ASP A 30 11.30 5.07 -15.76
N SER A 31 10.66 6.19 -16.02
CA SER A 31 11.22 7.54 -15.84
C SER A 31 11.21 8.04 -14.40
N TYR A 32 10.62 7.30 -13.45
CA TYR A 32 10.43 7.72 -12.06
C TYR A 32 11.50 7.17 -11.09
N GLN A 33 12.74 7.04 -11.54
CA GLN A 33 13.85 6.40 -10.82
C GLN A 33 14.18 7.04 -9.47
N THR A 34 13.69 8.25 -9.19
CA THR A 34 13.89 8.93 -7.89
C THR A 34 13.01 8.36 -6.78
N ILE A 35 11.96 7.62 -7.14
CA ILE A 35 11.03 7.05 -6.14
C ILE A 35 11.73 5.93 -5.40
N SER A 36 11.67 6.00 -4.08
CA SER A 36 12.18 4.96 -3.18
C SER A 36 11.43 4.98 -1.86
N GLY A 37 11.44 3.86 -1.16
CA GLY A 37 10.79 3.79 0.15
C GLY A 37 10.51 2.38 0.61
N HIS A 38 9.68 2.27 1.64
CA HIS A 38 9.29 0.99 2.21
C HIS A 38 7.81 1.00 2.59
N VAL A 39 7.19 -0.15 2.41
CA VAL A 39 5.87 -0.46 2.97
C VAL A 39 6.05 -1.62 3.94
N PHE A 40 5.62 -1.44 5.19
CA PHE A 40 5.72 -2.46 6.24
C PHE A 40 4.34 -2.94 6.65
N PHE A 41 4.26 -4.22 6.99
CA PHE A 41 3.04 -4.91 7.39
C PHE A 41 3.22 -5.51 8.79
N TYR A 42 2.31 -5.17 9.72
CA TYR A 42 2.32 -5.64 11.10
C TYR A 42 0.99 -6.31 11.41
N ASP A 43 1.00 -7.56 11.81
CA ASP A 43 -0.21 -8.21 12.31
C ASP A 43 -0.61 -7.64 13.66
N THR A 44 -1.88 -7.32 13.81
CA THR A 44 -2.47 -6.79 15.04
C THR A 44 -3.76 -7.53 15.38
N CYS A 45 -4.31 -7.26 16.57
CA CYS A 45 -5.62 -7.78 16.94
C CYS A 45 -6.76 -7.21 16.09
N ALA A 46 -6.57 -6.05 15.45
CA ALA A 46 -7.57 -5.38 14.61
C ALA A 46 -7.43 -5.70 13.11
N GLY A 47 -6.47 -6.52 12.72
CA GLY A 47 -6.12 -6.80 11.33
C GLY A 47 -4.65 -6.53 11.05
N THR A 48 -4.34 -6.00 9.88
CA THR A 48 -2.97 -5.63 9.50
C THR A 48 -2.80 -4.11 9.56
N LEU A 49 -1.79 -3.65 10.32
CA LEU A 49 -1.31 -2.27 10.22
C LEU A 49 -0.33 -2.21 9.04
N VAL A 50 -0.65 -1.39 8.05
CA VAL A 50 0.21 -1.09 6.89
C VAL A 50 0.77 0.30 7.07
N THR A 51 2.09 0.45 6.96
CA THR A 51 2.74 1.77 6.94
C THR A 51 3.52 1.95 5.65
N ALA A 52 3.47 3.13 5.08
CA ALA A 52 4.23 3.49 3.89
C ALA A 52 5.06 4.74 4.16
N THR A 53 6.34 4.69 3.80
CA THR A 53 7.25 5.84 3.79
C THR A 53 7.89 5.89 2.41
N ILE A 54 7.50 6.87 1.61
CA ILE A 54 7.89 7.00 0.20
C ILE A 54 8.52 8.37 -0.01
N SER A 55 9.59 8.42 -0.78
CA SER A 55 10.28 9.64 -1.20
C SER A 55 10.47 9.67 -2.72
N GLY A 56 10.79 10.85 -3.27
CA GLY A 56 11.04 11.03 -4.69
C GLY A 56 9.78 11.05 -5.57
N LEU A 57 8.59 11.18 -4.97
CA LEU A 57 7.34 11.31 -5.70
C LEU A 57 7.34 12.58 -6.55
N PRO A 58 6.88 12.51 -7.82
CA PRO A 58 6.85 13.67 -8.70
C PRO A 58 5.83 14.71 -8.23
N LYS A 59 6.03 15.95 -8.64
CA LYS A 59 5.01 16.99 -8.44
C LYS A 59 3.86 16.78 -9.43
N THR A 60 2.64 16.73 -8.94
CA THR A 60 1.41 16.67 -9.74
C THR A 60 0.45 17.77 -9.29
N ASP A 61 -0.65 17.93 -10.02
CA ASP A 61 -1.65 18.96 -9.69
C ASP A 61 -2.28 18.72 -8.30
N THR A 62 -2.45 17.47 -7.91
CA THR A 62 -3.07 17.11 -6.62
C THR A 62 -2.05 16.70 -5.55
N ASN A 63 -0.87 16.22 -5.96
CA ASN A 63 0.11 15.55 -5.09
C ASN A 63 -0.49 14.37 -4.29
N ILE A 64 -1.50 13.71 -4.87
CA ILE A 64 -2.16 12.52 -4.30
C ILE A 64 -1.92 11.35 -5.25
N PHE A 65 -1.44 10.23 -4.70
CA PHE A 65 -1.03 9.05 -5.45
C PHE A 65 -1.80 7.83 -4.95
N ALA A 66 -2.35 7.03 -5.86
CA ALA A 66 -2.95 5.77 -5.46
C ALA A 66 -1.84 4.76 -5.08
N ILE A 67 -2.15 3.92 -4.11
CA ILE A 67 -1.32 2.81 -3.69
C ILE A 67 -2.22 1.59 -3.50
N HIS A 68 -1.85 0.47 -4.14
CA HIS A 68 -2.62 -0.76 -4.07
C HIS A 68 -1.69 -1.97 -3.94
N ILE A 69 -2.22 -3.06 -3.38
CA ILE A 69 -1.59 -4.38 -3.48
C ILE A 69 -2.12 -5.04 -4.74
N HIS A 70 -1.23 -5.50 -5.60
CA HIS A 70 -1.52 -6.23 -6.82
C HIS A 70 -1.25 -7.73 -6.64
N SER A 71 -1.95 -8.58 -7.41
CA SER A 71 -1.87 -10.05 -7.29
C SER A 71 -0.58 -10.65 -7.82
N GLY A 72 0.11 -9.94 -8.73
CA GLY A 72 1.33 -10.44 -9.37
C GLY A 72 2.50 -10.55 -8.40
N GLU A 73 3.37 -11.51 -8.65
CA GLU A 73 4.49 -11.87 -7.78
C GLU A 73 5.73 -10.99 -7.98
N ASN A 74 5.78 -10.21 -9.06
CA ASN A 74 6.93 -9.36 -9.38
C ASN A 74 6.51 -8.07 -10.11
N CYS A 75 7.41 -7.12 -10.12
CA CYS A 75 7.16 -5.79 -10.68
C CYS A 75 7.09 -5.75 -12.21
N GLN A 76 7.53 -6.80 -12.92
CA GLN A 76 7.42 -6.90 -14.38
C GLN A 76 6.02 -7.38 -14.82
N SER A 77 5.31 -8.09 -13.93
CA SER A 77 3.95 -8.58 -14.16
C SER A 77 3.14 -8.46 -12.87
N PRO A 78 2.76 -7.24 -12.47
CA PRO A 78 2.06 -7.01 -11.20
C PRO A 78 0.61 -7.46 -11.21
N ASP A 79 0.04 -7.77 -12.39
CA ASP A 79 -1.37 -8.14 -12.59
C ASP A 79 -2.36 -7.07 -12.10
N GLY A 80 -3.62 -7.46 -11.84
CA GLY A 80 -4.65 -6.59 -11.28
C GLY A 80 -4.56 -6.43 -9.77
N HIS A 81 -5.44 -5.62 -9.20
CA HIS A 81 -5.55 -5.46 -7.75
C HIS A 81 -5.80 -6.81 -7.07
N PHE A 82 -5.15 -7.02 -5.93
CA PHE A 82 -5.38 -8.19 -5.11
C PHE A 82 -6.83 -8.20 -4.61
N ASP A 83 -7.58 -9.22 -4.99
CA ASP A 83 -8.98 -9.37 -4.63
C ASP A 83 -9.33 -10.84 -4.42
N THR A 84 -9.70 -11.20 -3.19
CA THR A 84 -10.10 -12.56 -2.79
C THR A 84 -11.60 -12.80 -2.92
N ASP A 85 -12.39 -11.73 -2.92
CA ASP A 85 -13.85 -11.82 -2.77
C ASP A 85 -14.59 -11.44 -4.07
N HIS A 86 -13.85 -11.18 -5.15
CA HIS A 86 -14.38 -10.75 -6.44
C HIS A 86 -15.29 -9.52 -6.33
N CYS A 87 -14.85 -8.57 -5.54
CA CYS A 87 -15.54 -7.31 -5.31
C CYS A 87 -15.34 -6.34 -6.47
N SER A 88 -16.19 -5.31 -6.53
CA SER A 88 -15.92 -4.15 -7.37
C SER A 88 -15.02 -3.16 -6.64
N HIS A 89 -14.15 -2.46 -7.41
CA HIS A 89 -13.38 -1.35 -6.86
C HIS A 89 -14.31 -0.28 -6.25
N PRO A 90 -14.04 0.30 -5.07
CA PRO A 90 -12.80 0.23 -4.29
C PRO A 90 -12.83 -0.79 -3.13
N ASN A 91 -13.49 -1.91 -3.30
CA ASN A 91 -13.64 -2.90 -2.25
C ASN A 91 -12.74 -4.14 -2.44
N HIS A 92 -11.78 -4.09 -3.38
CA HIS A 92 -10.80 -5.16 -3.51
C HIS A 92 -10.02 -5.32 -2.20
N THR A 93 -9.56 -6.53 -1.95
CA THR A 93 -8.75 -6.85 -0.76
C THR A 93 -7.53 -5.95 -0.65
N GLY A 94 -6.88 -5.62 -1.77
CA GLY A 94 -5.64 -4.85 -1.85
C GLY A 94 -5.81 -3.33 -2.01
N ASP A 95 -7.04 -2.80 -2.03
CA ASP A 95 -7.26 -1.36 -2.13
C ASP A 95 -6.89 -0.67 -0.82
N LEU A 96 -5.97 0.30 -0.87
CA LEU A 96 -5.47 1.07 0.26
C LEU A 96 -5.83 2.55 0.11
N PRO A 97 -5.94 3.32 1.21
CA PRO A 97 -6.06 4.76 1.14
C PRO A 97 -4.88 5.41 0.40
N PRO A 98 -5.11 6.49 -0.37
CA PRO A 98 -4.07 7.10 -1.17
C PRO A 98 -2.98 7.76 -0.33
N LEU A 99 -1.82 7.95 -0.94
CA LEU A 99 -0.70 8.70 -0.37
C LEU A 99 -0.87 10.19 -0.66
N PHE A 100 -0.71 11.02 0.37
CA PHE A 100 -0.62 12.47 0.25
C PHE A 100 0.86 12.88 0.29
N SER A 101 1.37 13.41 -0.82
CA SER A 101 2.75 13.83 -0.92
C SER A 101 2.94 15.27 -0.43
N ASN A 102 3.92 15.46 0.44
CA ASN A 102 4.41 16.76 0.87
C ASN A 102 5.87 16.90 0.39
N ASN A 103 6.09 17.77 -0.59
CA ASN A 103 7.42 17.98 -1.21
C ASN A 103 8.10 16.68 -1.66
N GLY A 104 7.37 15.80 -2.32
CA GLY A 104 7.88 14.52 -2.83
C GLY A 104 8.00 13.42 -1.79
N CYS A 105 7.63 13.66 -0.54
CA CYS A 105 7.61 12.65 0.52
C CYS A 105 6.19 12.36 0.98
N ALA A 106 5.88 11.10 1.19
CA ALA A 106 4.61 10.66 1.75
C ALA A 106 4.85 9.68 2.91
N TRP A 107 4.07 9.84 3.97
CA TRP A 107 3.97 8.89 5.06
C TRP A 107 2.52 8.57 5.35
N SER A 108 2.20 7.31 5.50
CA SER A 108 0.84 6.89 5.86
C SER A 108 0.87 5.68 6.79
N ALA A 109 -0.19 5.53 7.56
CA ALA A 109 -0.45 4.36 8.39
C ALA A 109 -1.95 4.05 8.35
N VAL A 110 -2.30 2.82 8.05
CA VAL A 110 -3.69 2.36 8.00
C VAL A 110 -3.81 0.98 8.62
N VAL A 111 -4.88 0.77 9.38
CA VAL A 111 -5.26 -0.55 9.88
C VAL A 111 -6.39 -1.07 9.00
N THR A 112 -6.23 -2.25 8.47
CA THR A 112 -7.22 -2.91 7.64
C THR A 112 -7.51 -4.33 8.12
N ALA A 113 -8.77 -4.73 8.09
CA ALA A 113 -9.19 -6.11 8.33
C ALA A 113 -9.45 -6.90 7.04
N ARG A 114 -9.18 -6.28 5.86
CA ARG A 114 -9.42 -6.92 4.55
C ARG A 114 -8.48 -8.08 4.27
N PHE A 115 -7.31 -8.11 4.90
CA PHE A 115 -6.31 -9.17 4.76
C PHE A 115 -5.47 -9.32 6.03
N ARG A 116 -4.81 -10.45 6.16
CA ARG A 116 -3.69 -10.67 7.09
C ARG A 116 -2.37 -10.52 6.34
N THR A 117 -1.30 -10.23 7.05
CA THR A 117 0.02 -10.08 6.40
C THR A 117 0.41 -11.28 5.55
N CYS A 118 0.12 -12.50 6.02
CA CYS A 118 0.43 -13.73 5.28
C CYS A 118 -0.26 -13.81 3.91
N ASP A 119 -1.44 -13.19 3.74
CA ASP A 119 -2.19 -13.21 2.48
C ASP A 119 -1.52 -12.33 1.40
N THR A 120 -0.65 -11.41 1.81
CA THR A 120 0.02 -10.44 0.92
C THR A 120 1.43 -10.86 0.49
N ILE A 121 2.04 -11.82 1.18
CA ILE A 121 3.40 -12.30 0.84
C ILE A 121 3.40 -12.89 -0.57
N GLY A 122 4.42 -12.55 -1.37
CA GLY A 122 4.53 -12.96 -2.77
C GLY A 122 3.69 -12.10 -3.73
N LYS A 123 3.10 -11.01 -3.27
CA LYS A 123 2.38 -10.01 -4.08
C LYS A 123 3.21 -8.75 -4.23
N THR A 124 2.69 -7.75 -4.96
CA THR A 124 3.38 -6.48 -5.18
C THR A 124 2.60 -5.31 -4.61
N VAL A 125 3.32 -4.33 -4.08
CA VAL A 125 2.77 -2.99 -3.81
C VAL A 125 3.06 -2.12 -5.03
N ILE A 126 2.02 -1.48 -5.57
CA ILE A 126 2.12 -0.57 -6.71
C ILE A 126 1.73 0.84 -6.27
N ILE A 127 2.52 1.82 -6.70
CA ILE A 127 2.20 3.24 -6.60
C ILE A 127 1.87 3.75 -7.99
N HIS A 128 0.75 4.46 -8.12
CA HIS A 128 0.28 5.03 -9.38
C HIS A 128 0.45 6.54 -9.42
N LEU A 129 0.60 7.10 -10.63
CA LEU A 129 0.83 8.53 -10.84
C LEU A 129 -0.33 9.41 -10.39
N ARG A 130 -1.55 8.89 -10.40
CA ARG A 130 -2.75 9.65 -10.02
C ARG A 130 -3.43 9.06 -8.81
N SER A 131 -4.25 9.88 -8.18
CA SER A 131 -5.16 9.42 -7.14
C SER A 131 -6.18 8.45 -7.71
N ASP A 132 -6.57 7.51 -6.90
CA ASP A 132 -7.76 6.71 -7.08
C ASP A 132 -9.02 7.59 -6.97
N ASN A 133 -9.97 7.44 -7.89
CA ASN A 133 -11.26 8.14 -7.84
C ASN A 133 -12.37 7.32 -7.16
N PHE A 134 -12.05 6.10 -6.69
CA PHE A 134 -12.91 5.17 -5.95
C PHE A 134 -14.19 4.71 -6.66
N THR A 135 -14.35 5.00 -7.94
CA THR A 135 -15.60 4.73 -8.69
C THR A 135 -15.37 4.04 -10.02
N THR A 136 -14.29 4.34 -10.72
CA THR A 136 -14.01 3.76 -12.04
C THR A 136 -13.48 2.35 -11.91
N GLN A 137 -14.11 1.42 -12.63
CA GLN A 137 -13.65 0.04 -12.69
C GLN A 137 -12.54 -0.13 -13.74
N PRO A 138 -11.62 -1.06 -13.54
CA PRO A 138 -11.40 -1.90 -12.36
C PRO A 138 -10.47 -1.29 -11.30
N SER A 139 -9.89 -0.11 -11.51
CA SER A 139 -8.74 0.37 -10.72
C SER A 139 -8.79 1.86 -10.36
N GLY A 140 -9.98 2.47 -10.32
CA GLY A 140 -10.14 3.87 -9.89
C GLY A 140 -9.50 4.91 -10.82
N ASN A 141 -9.21 4.55 -12.07
CA ASN A 141 -8.52 5.44 -13.05
C ASN A 141 -7.15 5.97 -12.55
N SER A 142 -6.48 5.20 -11.71
CA SER A 142 -5.19 5.57 -11.08
C SER A 142 -4.02 5.66 -12.08
N ARG A 143 -4.22 5.14 -13.30
CA ARG A 143 -3.32 5.24 -14.46
C ARG A 143 -1.96 4.57 -14.26
N GLU A 144 -0.90 5.24 -14.76
CA GLU A 144 0.47 4.77 -14.86
C GLU A 144 1.03 4.30 -13.51
N MET A 145 1.70 3.16 -13.52
CA MET A 145 2.46 2.64 -12.41
C MET A 145 3.81 3.35 -12.37
N ILE A 146 4.15 3.99 -11.25
CA ILE A 146 5.37 4.79 -11.10
C ILE A 146 6.33 4.23 -10.06
N GLY A 147 5.86 3.33 -9.20
CA GLY A 147 6.67 2.67 -8.19
C GLY A 147 6.15 1.28 -7.88
N CYS A 148 7.07 0.38 -7.55
CA CYS A 148 6.75 -1.01 -7.25
C CYS A 148 7.68 -1.58 -6.19
N GLY A 149 7.18 -2.54 -5.41
CA GLY A 149 7.96 -3.37 -4.50
C GLY A 149 7.28 -4.70 -4.24
N GLU A 150 8.06 -5.77 -4.24
CA GLU A 150 7.60 -7.11 -3.94
C GLU A 150 7.46 -7.31 -2.42
N ILE A 151 6.36 -7.88 -1.97
CA ILE A 151 6.10 -8.12 -0.54
C ILE A 151 6.76 -9.42 -0.13
N ARG A 152 7.69 -9.34 0.82
CA ARG A 152 8.44 -10.47 1.37
C ARG A 152 8.31 -10.53 2.88
N SER A 153 8.34 -11.72 3.45
CA SER A 153 8.45 -11.92 4.90
C SER A 153 9.78 -11.35 5.42
N VAL A 154 9.77 -10.85 6.65
CA VAL A 154 10.96 -10.31 7.36
C VAL A 154 11.38 -11.27 8.45
#